data_9cef4e1b91115358fe9cac318c560e47
#
_entry.id   9cef4e1b91115358fe9cac318c560e47
#
_cell.length_a   1.000
_cell.length_b   1.000
_cell.length_c   1.000
_cell.angle_alpha   90.00
_cell.angle_beta   90.00
_cell.angle_gamma   90.00
#
_symmetry.space_group_name_H-M   'P 1'
#
loop_
_entity.id
_entity.type
_entity.pdbx_description
1 polymer ?
#
loop_
_entity_poly.entity_id
_entity_poly.type
_entity_poly.pdbx_seq_one_letter_code
_entity_poly.pdbx_strand_id
1 'polypeptide(L)'
;MRIQLPRVPIALGATLILLAVCAAVVFAPPFGKWTRLVSRPILSPQGNGFESAGTFNTSVVKKDGRFVMLYRAQDHQGTSSLGYATSEDGMHFNRRPTPVLTAEAPYEKGGGVEDPRLQKFGDTYYLTYTGYNNVDGVGSDKKDAQLCLATSKDLLHWERQGIILPAYKGKWNVKWTKSGAMVPEKINGKYWMYYLGDAKGKGSQMGVAFSEDLLHWTEALDHPVLASRPGFFDSQVVEPGPSPVITKEGIFLIYNGADDKLAYSTGWVLFDKKDPTKVLARSDKPVFSPELEWEKVGQVPNVVFVEGAVRDGKRWLFYYGSADKYIGVATAPAR
;
A
#
# COMPACT_ATOMS: atom_id res chain seq x y z
N MET A 1 12.24 10.79 -92.53
CA MET A 1 12.15 9.65 -91.61
C MET A 1 12.00 10.16 -90.16
N ARG A 2 10.75 10.17 -89.65
CA ARG A 2 10.42 10.73 -88.32
C ARG A 2 10.25 9.50 -87.40
N ILE A 3 11.07 9.43 -86.39
CA ILE A 3 11.01 8.38 -85.37
C ILE A 3 10.02 8.80 -84.27
N GLN A 4 8.92 8.06 -84.14
CA GLN A 4 7.99 8.20 -83.05
C GLN A 4 8.50 7.36 -81.79
N LEU A 5 8.65 8.04 -80.70
CA LEU A 5 8.94 7.38 -79.42
C LEU A 5 7.63 6.99 -78.69
N PRO A 6 7.56 5.82 -78.01
CA PRO A 6 6.37 5.38 -77.36
C PRO A 6 6.15 6.15 -76.05
N ARG A 7 4.91 6.53 -75.75
CA ARG A 7 4.43 7.12 -74.49
C ARG A 7 4.26 5.98 -73.47
N VAL A 8 5.00 6.07 -72.34
CA VAL A 8 4.82 5.24 -71.17
C VAL A 8 3.75 5.89 -70.26
N PRO A 9 2.71 5.17 -69.83
CA PRO A 9 1.74 5.73 -68.89
C PRO A 9 2.31 5.75 -67.48
N ILE A 10 2.33 6.91 -66.82
CA ILE A 10 2.64 7.10 -65.41
C ILE A 10 1.41 6.71 -64.60
N ALA A 11 1.44 5.56 -63.96
CA ALA A 11 0.43 5.19 -62.98
C ALA A 11 0.71 5.93 -61.64
N LEU A 12 -0.13 6.91 -61.30
CA LEU A 12 -0.14 7.52 -59.97
C LEU A 12 -0.71 6.51 -58.98
N GLY A 13 0.19 5.81 -58.23
CA GLY A 13 -0.19 5.02 -57.07
C GLY A 13 -0.48 5.95 -55.89
N ALA A 14 -1.76 6.13 -55.58
CA ALA A 14 -2.17 6.77 -54.32
C ALA A 14 -1.92 5.86 -53.16
N THR A 15 -0.82 6.08 -52.41
CA THR A 15 -0.55 5.38 -51.15
C THR A 15 -1.44 5.98 -50.09
N LEU A 16 -2.51 5.28 -49.71
CA LEU A 16 -3.32 5.60 -48.54
C LEU A 16 -2.48 5.28 -47.27
N ILE A 17 -1.95 6.31 -46.60
CA ILE A 17 -1.38 6.19 -45.28
C ILE A 17 -2.55 6.12 -44.29
N LEU A 18 -2.90 4.92 -43.79
CA LEU A 18 -3.79 4.73 -42.69
C LEU A 18 -3.02 5.17 -41.41
N LEU A 19 -3.26 6.37 -40.93
CA LEU A 19 -2.90 6.81 -39.61
C LEU A 19 -3.78 6.06 -38.60
N ALA A 20 -3.27 4.98 -38.04
CA ALA A 20 -3.87 4.35 -36.87
C ALA A 20 -3.72 5.30 -35.67
N VAL A 21 -4.77 6.06 -35.38
CA VAL A 21 -4.87 6.82 -34.13
C VAL A 21 -5.08 5.79 -33.02
N CYS A 22 -4.00 5.37 -32.37
CA CYS A 22 -4.08 4.67 -31.09
C CYS A 22 -4.67 5.65 -30.08
N ALA A 23 -5.97 5.57 -29.83
CA ALA A 23 -6.59 6.24 -28.70
C ALA A 23 -5.94 5.65 -27.44
N ALA A 24 -5.13 6.45 -26.75
CA ALA A 24 -4.60 6.07 -25.46
C ALA A 24 -5.79 5.84 -24.50
N VAL A 25 -5.94 4.63 -24.01
CA VAL A 25 -6.97 4.31 -23.00
C VAL A 25 -6.58 5.06 -21.73
N VAL A 26 -7.30 6.13 -21.41
CA VAL A 26 -7.10 6.89 -20.19
C VAL A 26 -7.83 6.15 -19.06
N PHE A 27 -7.09 5.45 -18.24
CA PHE A 27 -7.64 4.84 -17.02
C PHE A 27 -7.87 5.92 -15.96
N ALA A 28 -9.09 6.00 -15.45
CA ALA A 28 -9.45 6.90 -14.37
C ALA A 28 -9.55 6.14 -13.04
N PRO A 29 -8.99 6.68 -11.93
CA PRO A 29 -9.18 6.08 -10.62
C PRO A 29 -10.66 6.01 -10.22
N PRO A 30 -11.07 5.04 -9.36
CA PRO A 30 -12.45 4.86 -8.91
C PRO A 30 -12.92 5.96 -7.94
N PHE A 31 -12.15 7.03 -7.82
CA PHE A 31 -12.43 8.19 -6.98
C PHE A 31 -12.07 9.51 -7.68
N GLY A 32 -12.69 10.61 -7.23
CA GLY A 32 -12.42 11.96 -7.70
C GLY A 32 -11.19 12.58 -7.05
N LYS A 33 -11.12 13.92 -7.08
CA LYS A 33 -10.05 14.70 -6.43
C LYS A 33 -10.08 14.49 -4.92
N TRP A 34 -8.90 14.29 -4.33
CA TRP A 34 -8.73 14.15 -2.88
C TRP A 34 -8.77 15.50 -2.18
N THR A 35 -9.40 15.51 -1.00
CA THR A 35 -9.49 16.68 -0.12
C THR A 35 -9.26 16.23 1.32
N ARG A 36 -8.41 16.93 2.05
CA ARG A 36 -8.26 16.75 3.51
C ARG A 36 -9.57 17.10 4.20
N LEU A 37 -10.05 16.22 5.07
CA LEU A 37 -11.26 16.48 5.87
C LEU A 37 -10.96 17.28 7.13
N VAL A 38 -9.70 17.30 7.55
CA VAL A 38 -9.28 17.90 8.82
C VAL A 38 -8.02 18.74 8.63
N SER A 39 -7.90 19.83 9.38
CA SER A 39 -6.71 20.67 9.45
C SER A 39 -5.74 20.24 10.56
N ARG A 40 -6.18 19.33 11.45
CA ARG A 40 -5.41 18.76 12.56
C ARG A 40 -5.51 17.24 12.51
N PRO A 41 -4.55 16.50 13.10
CA PRO A 41 -4.63 15.05 13.19
C PRO A 41 -5.91 14.58 13.88
N ILE A 42 -6.48 13.46 13.40
CA ILE A 42 -7.59 12.77 14.08
C ILE A 42 -7.09 11.92 15.26
N LEU A 43 -5.84 11.42 15.18
CA LEU A 43 -5.14 10.83 16.30
C LEU A 43 -3.73 11.45 16.41
N SER A 44 -3.32 11.73 17.64
CA SER A 44 -1.98 12.17 18.02
C SER A 44 -1.45 11.32 19.16
N PRO A 45 -0.13 11.23 19.38
CA PRO A 45 0.43 10.59 20.57
C PRO A 45 -0.21 11.10 21.85
N GLN A 46 -0.35 10.21 22.84
CA GLN A 46 -0.89 10.59 24.16
C GLN A 46 -0.35 9.71 25.27
N GLY A 47 -0.42 10.24 26.51
CA GLY A 47 -0.01 9.51 27.71
C GLY A 47 1.48 9.15 27.75
N ASN A 48 1.81 8.17 28.60
CA ASN A 48 3.17 7.66 28.79
C ASN A 48 3.31 6.17 28.45
N GLY A 49 2.30 5.59 27.79
CA GLY A 49 2.22 4.18 27.45
C GLY A 49 2.58 3.88 25.98
N PHE A 50 1.95 2.85 25.45
CA PHE A 50 2.24 2.27 24.14
C PHE A 50 2.07 3.23 22.94
N GLU A 51 1.38 4.36 23.10
CA GLU A 51 1.13 5.37 22.04
C GLU A 51 1.73 6.74 22.39
N SER A 52 2.76 6.77 23.23
CA SER A 52 3.31 8.02 23.77
C SER A 52 4.21 8.78 22.78
N ALA A 53 4.85 8.09 21.82
CA ALA A 53 5.73 8.72 20.84
C ALA A 53 5.08 8.92 19.47
N GLY A 54 4.21 7.99 19.03
CA GLY A 54 3.58 8.05 17.72
C GLY A 54 2.27 7.27 17.63
N THR A 55 1.36 7.77 16.77
CA THR A 55 0.18 7.06 16.28
C THR A 55 0.12 7.29 14.78
N PHE A 56 0.36 6.27 13.96
CA PHE A 56 0.46 6.41 12.51
C PHE A 56 0.15 5.08 11.82
N ASN A 57 0.24 5.02 10.51
CA ASN A 57 0.05 3.82 9.70
C ASN A 57 -1.15 2.98 10.17
N THR A 58 -2.29 3.14 9.50
CA THR A 58 -3.55 2.65 10.03
C THR A 58 -4.39 1.95 8.99
N SER A 59 -4.96 0.81 9.35
CA SER A 59 -6.03 0.16 8.60
C SER A 59 -7.38 0.42 9.22
N VAL A 60 -8.38 0.65 8.38
CA VAL A 60 -9.76 0.92 8.82
C VAL A 60 -10.73 0.04 8.05
N VAL A 61 -11.66 -0.56 8.76
CA VAL A 61 -12.77 -1.34 8.18
C VAL A 61 -14.10 -0.88 8.76
N LYS A 62 -15.20 -1.19 8.07
CA LYS A 62 -16.55 -1.09 8.65
C LYS A 62 -16.97 -2.43 9.24
N LYS A 63 -17.41 -2.41 10.50
CA LYS A 63 -18.00 -3.53 11.22
C LYS A 63 -19.25 -3.04 11.95
N ASP A 64 -20.38 -3.69 11.71
CA ASP A 64 -21.67 -3.40 12.35
C ASP A 64 -22.06 -1.90 12.29
N GLY A 65 -21.86 -1.28 11.11
CA GLY A 65 -22.13 0.13 10.86
C GLY A 65 -21.07 1.12 11.34
N ARG A 66 -20.14 0.72 12.19
CA ARG A 66 -19.07 1.54 12.76
C ARG A 66 -17.75 1.42 12.00
N PHE A 67 -16.94 2.44 12.07
CA PHE A 67 -15.54 2.37 11.64
C PHE A 67 -14.71 1.79 12.77
N VAL A 68 -13.91 0.78 12.44
CA VAL A 68 -12.91 0.17 13.33
C VAL A 68 -11.55 0.41 12.75
N MET A 69 -10.67 1.02 13.53
CA MET A 69 -9.30 1.35 13.17
C MET A 69 -8.32 0.51 13.99
N LEU A 70 -7.39 -0.14 13.30
CA LEU A 70 -6.14 -0.62 13.89
C LEU A 70 -5.03 0.34 13.44
N TYR A 71 -4.21 0.80 14.36
CA TYR A 71 -3.15 1.75 14.07
C TYR A 71 -1.86 1.37 14.76
N ARG A 72 -0.73 1.65 14.10
CA ARG A 72 0.57 1.56 14.73
C ARG A 72 0.67 2.62 15.80
N ALA A 73 0.95 2.17 17.00
CA ALA A 73 1.17 2.99 18.18
C ALA A 73 2.58 2.71 18.68
N GLN A 74 3.40 3.74 18.88
CA GLN A 74 4.78 3.61 19.28
C GLN A 74 5.02 4.30 20.63
N ASP A 75 5.75 3.61 21.51
CA ASP A 75 6.21 4.16 22.77
C ASP A 75 7.54 4.94 22.63
N HIS A 76 7.98 5.59 23.70
CA HIS A 76 9.25 6.34 23.73
C HIS A 76 10.50 5.46 23.63
N GLN A 77 10.39 4.15 23.81
CA GLN A 77 11.47 3.18 23.60
C GLN A 77 11.59 2.78 22.11
N GLY A 78 10.64 3.20 21.27
CA GLY A 78 10.59 2.85 19.87
C GLY A 78 9.90 1.52 19.58
N THR A 79 9.26 0.89 20.59
CA THR A 79 8.51 -0.35 20.41
C THR A 79 7.11 -0.04 19.89
N SER A 80 6.73 -0.71 18.82
CA SER A 80 5.41 -0.57 18.19
C SER A 80 4.44 -1.65 18.66
N SER A 81 3.20 -1.26 18.87
CA SER A 81 2.04 -2.11 19.15
C SER A 81 0.86 -1.69 18.28
N LEU A 82 -0.19 -2.51 18.16
CA LEU A 82 -1.40 -2.10 17.47
C LEU A 82 -2.45 -1.59 18.45
N GLY A 83 -2.76 -0.30 18.31
CA GLY A 83 -3.89 0.32 18.97
C GLY A 83 -5.20 0.01 18.25
N TYR A 84 -6.32 0.16 18.97
CA TYR A 84 -7.68 -0.04 18.47
C TYR A 84 -8.54 1.16 18.78
N ALA A 85 -9.28 1.64 17.81
CA ALA A 85 -10.25 2.73 18.01
C ALA A 85 -11.51 2.52 17.18
N THR A 86 -12.62 3.10 17.62
CA THR A 86 -13.91 3.03 16.91
C THR A 86 -14.50 4.41 16.69
N SER A 87 -15.28 4.56 15.61
CA SER A 87 -15.94 5.81 15.25
C SER A 87 -17.29 5.54 14.58
N GLU A 88 -18.25 6.44 14.80
CA GLU A 88 -19.54 6.44 14.09
C GLU A 88 -19.45 7.20 12.76
N ASP A 89 -18.61 8.23 12.67
CA ASP A 89 -18.53 9.15 11.54
C ASP A 89 -17.26 9.03 10.70
N GLY A 90 -16.30 8.20 11.16
CA GLY A 90 -15.00 8.00 10.52
C GLY A 90 -13.99 9.12 10.76
N MET A 91 -14.27 10.08 11.65
CA MET A 91 -13.40 11.22 11.98
C MET A 91 -13.08 11.31 13.47
N HIS A 92 -14.08 11.09 14.33
CA HIS A 92 -13.91 11.13 15.78
C HIS A 92 -13.80 9.72 16.34
N PHE A 93 -12.60 9.33 16.73
CA PHE A 93 -12.28 7.98 17.17
C PHE A 93 -12.15 7.87 18.68
N ASN A 94 -12.85 6.92 19.28
CA ASN A 94 -12.72 6.51 20.66
C ASN A 94 -11.67 5.40 20.76
N ARG A 95 -10.54 5.68 21.41
CA ARG A 95 -9.42 4.74 21.55
C ARG A 95 -9.66 3.75 22.70
N ARG A 96 -9.27 2.53 22.49
CA ARG A 96 -9.13 1.54 23.57
C ARG A 96 -7.87 1.87 24.39
N PRO A 97 -7.92 1.78 25.73
CA PRO A 97 -6.79 2.15 26.57
C PRO A 97 -5.61 1.16 26.54
N THR A 98 -5.81 -0.02 25.96
CA THR A 98 -4.80 -1.07 25.81
C THR A 98 -4.68 -1.51 24.35
N PRO A 99 -3.48 -1.85 23.87
CA PRO A 99 -3.30 -2.36 22.51
C PRO A 99 -4.02 -3.70 22.33
N VAL A 100 -4.28 -4.08 21.08
CA VAL A 100 -4.85 -5.39 20.72
C VAL A 100 -3.82 -6.38 20.22
N LEU A 101 -2.61 -5.91 19.90
CA LEU A 101 -1.47 -6.76 19.53
C LEU A 101 -0.18 -6.07 19.98
N THR A 102 0.62 -6.77 20.80
CA THR A 102 1.89 -6.28 21.36
C THR A 102 3.05 -7.14 20.87
N ALA A 103 4.29 -6.70 21.06
CA ALA A 103 5.48 -7.48 20.72
C ALA A 103 5.63 -8.69 21.65
N GLU A 104 5.41 -9.89 21.14
CA GLU A 104 5.51 -11.14 21.91
C GLU A 104 6.37 -12.21 21.22
N ALA A 105 6.33 -12.23 19.88
CA ALA A 105 7.09 -13.20 19.09
C ALA A 105 8.57 -12.80 18.95
N PRO A 106 9.49 -13.77 18.78
CA PRO A 106 10.91 -13.46 18.59
C PRO A 106 11.21 -12.52 17.43
N TYR A 107 10.43 -12.58 16.37
CA TYR A 107 10.56 -11.71 15.18
C TYR A 107 9.96 -10.29 15.38
N GLU A 108 9.43 -9.99 16.57
CA GLU A 108 8.88 -8.68 16.95
C GLU A 108 9.76 -8.00 18.02
N LYS A 109 10.89 -8.60 18.40
CA LYS A 109 11.69 -8.19 19.56
C LYS A 109 12.30 -6.80 19.40
N GLY A 110 11.99 -5.91 20.33
CA GLY A 110 12.53 -4.54 20.42
C GLY A 110 11.92 -3.54 19.44
N GLY A 111 11.46 -3.97 18.27
CA GLY A 111 10.80 -3.11 17.28
C GLY A 111 9.28 -3.20 17.32
N GLY A 112 8.77 -4.41 17.51
CA GLY A 112 7.34 -4.63 17.73
C GLY A 112 6.51 -5.02 16.51
N VAL A 113 5.26 -4.63 16.54
CA VAL A 113 4.21 -4.92 15.55
C VAL A 113 3.87 -3.63 14.81
N GLU A 114 4.08 -3.60 13.47
CA GLU A 114 3.99 -2.39 12.68
C GLU A 114 3.03 -2.55 11.50
N ASP A 115 2.50 -1.42 11.01
CA ASP A 115 1.89 -1.24 9.70
C ASP A 115 0.77 -2.25 9.38
N PRO A 116 -0.36 -2.19 10.09
CA PRO A 116 -1.45 -3.16 9.97
C PRO A 116 -2.22 -2.98 8.66
N ARG A 117 -2.49 -4.08 7.93
CA ARG A 117 -3.43 -4.10 6.80
C ARG A 117 -4.47 -5.18 7.00
N LEU A 118 -5.72 -4.81 6.91
CA LEU A 118 -6.86 -5.68 7.17
C LEU A 118 -7.56 -6.09 5.88
N GLN A 119 -7.84 -7.39 5.76
CA GLN A 119 -8.75 -7.93 4.76
C GLN A 119 -9.67 -8.95 5.40
N LYS A 120 -10.96 -8.93 5.05
CA LYS A 120 -11.93 -9.92 5.51
C LYS A 120 -12.20 -10.95 4.42
N PHE A 121 -12.09 -12.24 4.77
CA PHE A 121 -12.53 -13.35 3.94
C PHE A 121 -13.48 -14.24 4.74
N GLY A 122 -14.70 -14.42 4.24
CA GLY A 122 -15.76 -15.07 5.02
C GLY A 122 -15.99 -14.35 6.34
N ASP A 123 -15.93 -15.09 7.45
CA ASP A 123 -16.12 -14.55 8.80
C ASP A 123 -14.81 -14.21 9.52
N THR A 124 -13.66 -14.32 8.83
CA THR A 124 -12.35 -14.12 9.42
C THR A 124 -11.70 -12.84 8.90
N TYR A 125 -11.17 -12.04 9.80
CA TYR A 125 -10.29 -10.93 9.49
C TYR A 125 -8.86 -11.45 9.44
N TYR A 126 -8.16 -11.11 8.37
CA TYR A 126 -6.74 -11.38 8.15
C TYR A 126 -6.00 -10.06 8.28
N LEU A 127 -5.07 -10.03 9.20
CA LEU A 127 -4.19 -8.90 9.48
C LEU A 127 -2.79 -9.25 8.99
N THR A 128 -2.34 -8.61 7.92
CA THR A 128 -0.92 -8.58 7.61
C THR A 128 -0.28 -7.44 8.41
N TYR A 129 0.90 -7.70 8.95
CA TYR A 129 1.65 -6.73 9.72
C TYR A 129 3.15 -6.96 9.55
N THR A 130 3.96 -6.00 9.91
CA THR A 130 5.41 -6.14 9.97
C THR A 130 5.82 -6.54 11.39
N GLY A 131 6.40 -7.72 11.54
CA GLY A 131 7.15 -8.09 12.72
C GLY A 131 8.55 -7.48 12.61
N TYR A 132 8.88 -6.54 13.49
CA TYR A 132 10.16 -5.85 13.45
C TYR A 132 11.05 -6.27 14.63
N ASN A 133 12.17 -6.92 14.31
CA ASN A 133 13.21 -7.26 15.26
C ASN A 133 14.40 -6.31 15.07
N ASN A 134 14.69 -5.50 16.08
CA ASN A 134 15.79 -4.54 16.05
C ASN A 134 16.91 -4.87 17.06
N VAL A 135 16.89 -6.07 17.65
CA VAL A 135 17.86 -6.50 18.66
C VAL A 135 18.79 -7.59 18.14
N ASP A 136 18.23 -8.67 17.60
CA ASP A 136 18.95 -9.86 17.15
C ASP A 136 18.43 -10.39 15.79
N GLY A 137 17.90 -9.50 14.97
CA GLY A 137 17.43 -9.82 13.63
C GLY A 137 18.57 -10.25 12.67
N VAL A 138 18.18 -10.81 11.53
CA VAL A 138 19.10 -11.25 10.47
C VAL A 138 19.45 -10.05 9.62
N GLY A 139 20.71 -9.89 9.27
CA GLY A 139 21.17 -8.79 8.42
C GLY A 139 22.41 -8.13 8.97
N SER A 140 23.01 -7.26 8.18
CA SER A 140 24.29 -6.61 8.49
C SER A 140 24.23 -5.69 9.71
N ASP A 141 23.08 -5.12 9.97
CA ASP A 141 22.80 -4.18 11.07
C ASP A 141 22.01 -4.84 12.23
N LYS A 142 21.83 -6.15 12.19
CA LYS A 142 21.03 -6.93 13.15
C LYS A 142 19.57 -6.44 13.25
N LYS A 143 19.05 -5.85 12.20
CA LYS A 143 17.65 -5.45 12.10
C LYS A 143 16.96 -6.30 11.06
N ASP A 144 15.75 -6.70 11.35
CA ASP A 144 14.96 -7.56 10.48
C ASP A 144 13.49 -7.13 10.50
N ALA A 145 12.89 -7.05 9.33
CA ALA A 145 11.48 -6.74 9.20
C ALA A 145 10.83 -7.78 8.29
N GLN A 146 9.86 -8.49 8.82
CA GLN A 146 9.25 -9.62 8.16
C GLN A 146 7.74 -9.48 8.09
N LEU A 147 7.18 -9.84 6.92
CA LEU A 147 5.75 -9.84 6.71
C LEU A 147 5.11 -11.02 7.45
N CYS A 148 4.27 -10.68 8.40
CA CYS A 148 3.58 -11.59 9.30
C CYS A 148 2.07 -11.57 9.07
N LEU A 149 1.40 -12.59 9.59
CA LEU A 149 -0.05 -12.73 9.56
C LEU A 149 -0.60 -13.01 10.95
N ALA A 150 -1.73 -12.40 11.27
CA ALA A 150 -2.61 -12.80 12.36
C ALA A 150 -4.07 -12.86 11.89
N THR A 151 -4.88 -13.65 12.57
CA THR A 151 -6.31 -13.82 12.25
C THR A 151 -7.18 -13.47 13.44
N SER A 152 -8.39 -12.98 13.18
CA SER A 152 -9.38 -12.63 14.21
C SER A 152 -10.81 -12.81 13.70
N LYS A 153 -11.74 -13.08 14.63
CA LYS A 153 -13.18 -13.05 14.35
C LYS A 153 -13.85 -11.75 14.78
N ASP A 154 -13.20 -10.97 15.63
CA ASP A 154 -13.82 -9.81 16.28
C ASP A 154 -13.01 -8.51 16.17
N LEU A 155 -11.77 -8.54 15.65
CA LEU A 155 -10.79 -7.44 15.57
C LEU A 155 -10.16 -7.05 16.92
N LEU A 156 -10.45 -7.78 17.98
CA LEU A 156 -9.95 -7.53 19.34
C LEU A 156 -8.98 -8.63 19.81
N HIS A 157 -9.29 -9.87 19.46
CA HIS A 157 -8.48 -11.04 19.82
C HIS A 157 -7.82 -11.59 18.57
N TRP A 158 -6.50 -11.66 18.58
CA TRP A 158 -5.68 -12.01 17.44
C TRP A 158 -4.89 -13.29 17.68
N GLU A 159 -4.95 -14.20 16.72
CA GLU A 159 -4.13 -15.42 16.69
C GLU A 159 -3.02 -15.23 15.64
N ARG A 160 -1.75 -15.27 16.08
CA ARG A 160 -0.59 -15.16 15.19
C ARG A 160 -0.44 -16.41 14.35
N GLN A 161 -0.33 -16.23 13.04
CA GLN A 161 -0.01 -17.30 12.09
C GLN A 161 1.50 -17.32 11.74
N GLY A 162 2.27 -16.35 12.26
CA GLY A 162 3.70 -16.25 12.05
C GLY A 162 4.11 -15.49 10.79
N ILE A 163 5.35 -15.70 10.37
CA ILE A 163 5.95 -15.10 9.18
C ILE A 163 5.41 -15.81 7.95
N ILE A 164 4.80 -15.08 7.03
CA ILE A 164 4.17 -15.64 5.84
C ILE A 164 4.99 -15.44 4.55
N LEU A 165 5.88 -14.46 4.54
CA LEU A 165 6.80 -14.23 3.42
C LEU A 165 8.15 -13.79 4.01
N PRO A 166 9.07 -14.72 4.29
CA PRO A 166 10.32 -14.42 4.98
C PRO A 166 11.21 -13.47 4.21
N ALA A 167 11.76 -12.47 4.88
CA ALA A 167 12.85 -11.66 4.38
C ALA A 167 14.12 -12.50 4.16
N TYR A 168 15.01 -12.07 3.28
CA TYR A 168 16.27 -12.72 2.89
C TYR A 168 16.11 -14.09 2.22
N LYS A 169 14.91 -14.55 1.96
CA LYS A 169 14.63 -15.84 1.31
C LYS A 169 13.88 -15.73 0.00
N GLY A 170 13.54 -14.51 -0.40
CA GLY A 170 12.87 -14.24 -1.65
C GLY A 170 13.81 -14.34 -2.86
N LYS A 171 13.23 -14.35 -4.05
CA LYS A 171 13.98 -14.43 -5.30
C LYS A 171 14.76 -13.16 -5.61
N TRP A 172 14.22 -12.01 -5.27
CA TRP A 172 14.79 -10.69 -5.56
C TRP A 172 14.89 -9.79 -4.33
N ASN A 173 14.02 -9.99 -3.32
CA ASN A 173 14.06 -9.23 -2.06
C ASN A 173 15.18 -9.79 -1.18
N VAL A 174 16.10 -8.93 -0.79
CA VAL A 174 17.34 -9.33 -0.12
C VAL A 174 17.49 -8.74 1.27
N LYS A 175 16.49 -8.02 1.77
CA LYS A 175 16.60 -7.35 3.07
C LYS A 175 15.35 -7.58 3.93
N TRP A 176 14.19 -7.07 3.56
CA TRP A 176 12.97 -7.19 4.33
C TRP A 176 11.74 -7.42 3.45
N THR A 177 10.67 -7.88 4.11
CA THR A 177 9.33 -7.92 3.53
C THR A 177 8.36 -7.22 4.46
N LYS A 178 7.48 -6.36 3.91
CA LYS A 178 6.53 -5.54 4.65
C LYS A 178 5.24 -5.36 3.86
N SER A 179 4.25 -4.72 4.50
CA SER A 179 3.16 -4.01 3.81
C SER A 179 2.33 -4.87 2.87
N GLY A 180 1.87 -6.02 3.38
CA GLY A 180 1.08 -6.97 2.60
C GLY A 180 -0.36 -6.50 2.35
N ALA A 181 -0.68 -6.05 1.14
CA ALA A 181 -2.00 -5.64 0.72
C ALA A 181 -2.73 -6.75 -0.04
N MET A 182 -3.62 -7.48 0.63
CA MET A 182 -4.34 -8.62 0.05
C MET A 182 -5.43 -8.15 -0.90
N VAL A 183 -5.52 -8.80 -2.06
CA VAL A 183 -6.64 -8.63 -3.02
C VAL A 183 -7.90 -9.24 -2.42
N PRO A 184 -9.07 -8.54 -2.43
CA PRO A 184 -10.25 -8.93 -1.66
C PRO A 184 -11.01 -10.15 -2.21
N GLU A 185 -10.62 -10.69 -3.36
CA GLU A 185 -11.24 -11.87 -3.97
C GLU A 185 -10.19 -12.79 -4.63
N LYS A 186 -10.54 -14.06 -4.81
CA LYS A 186 -9.68 -14.99 -5.56
C LYS A 186 -9.66 -14.63 -7.05
N ILE A 187 -8.46 -14.72 -7.64
CA ILE A 187 -8.26 -14.58 -9.08
C ILE A 187 -7.60 -15.88 -9.57
N ASN A 188 -8.22 -16.54 -10.55
CA ASN A 188 -7.79 -17.83 -11.06
C ASN A 188 -7.61 -18.89 -9.94
N GLY A 189 -8.53 -18.91 -8.97
CA GLY A 189 -8.51 -19.88 -7.88
C GLY A 189 -7.53 -19.57 -6.74
N LYS A 190 -6.71 -18.53 -6.85
CA LYS A 190 -5.69 -18.13 -5.88
C LYS A 190 -6.03 -16.81 -5.19
N TYR A 191 -5.58 -16.65 -3.95
CA TYR A 191 -5.49 -15.36 -3.27
C TYR A 191 -4.21 -14.66 -3.70
N TRP A 192 -4.23 -13.33 -3.76
CA TRP A 192 -3.10 -12.51 -4.20
C TRP A 192 -2.81 -11.41 -3.19
N MET A 193 -1.55 -11.02 -3.09
CA MET A 193 -1.09 -9.98 -2.18
C MET A 193 0.05 -9.21 -2.82
N TYR A 194 -0.04 -7.89 -2.83
CA TYR A 194 1.08 -7.02 -3.12
C TYR A 194 1.82 -6.71 -1.82
N TYR A 195 3.14 -6.68 -1.86
CA TYR A 195 3.97 -6.48 -0.67
C TYR A 195 5.19 -5.63 -1.00
N LEU A 196 5.84 -5.07 0.01
CA LEU A 196 7.13 -4.41 -0.16
C LEU A 196 8.25 -5.41 0.09
N GLY A 197 9.22 -5.47 -0.83
CA GLY A 197 10.50 -6.13 -0.67
C GLY A 197 11.64 -5.16 -0.98
N ASP A 198 12.83 -5.42 -0.46
CA ASP A 198 14.00 -4.58 -0.72
C ASP A 198 14.91 -5.25 -1.76
N ALA A 199 15.08 -4.62 -2.91
CA ALA A 199 15.94 -5.10 -3.98
C ALA A 199 17.38 -4.60 -3.79
N LYS A 200 18.35 -5.51 -3.85
CA LYS A 200 19.78 -5.20 -3.63
C LYS A 200 20.23 -3.99 -4.45
N GLY A 201 20.60 -2.91 -3.75
CA GLY A 201 21.10 -1.68 -4.37
C GLY A 201 20.10 -0.86 -5.18
N LYS A 202 18.78 -1.18 -5.06
CA LYS A 202 17.71 -0.51 -5.83
C LYS A 202 16.56 -0.01 -4.95
N GLY A 203 16.72 -0.08 -3.62
CA GLY A 203 15.71 0.38 -2.67
C GLY A 203 14.49 -0.54 -2.55
N SER A 204 13.49 -0.06 -1.85
CA SER A 204 12.27 -0.78 -1.55
C SER A 204 11.28 -0.74 -2.72
N GLN A 205 10.87 -1.90 -3.20
CA GLN A 205 10.02 -2.05 -4.39
C GLN A 205 8.85 -2.99 -4.12
N MET A 206 7.82 -2.92 -4.97
CA MET A 206 6.63 -3.74 -4.79
C MET A 206 6.79 -5.11 -5.45
N GLY A 207 6.56 -6.16 -4.68
CA GLY A 207 6.40 -7.53 -5.14
C GLY A 207 4.95 -7.96 -5.20
N VAL A 208 4.72 -9.16 -5.73
CA VAL A 208 3.42 -9.82 -5.74
C VAL A 208 3.58 -11.29 -5.38
N ALA A 209 2.72 -11.78 -4.51
CA ALA A 209 2.69 -13.16 -4.04
C ALA A 209 1.28 -13.74 -4.18
N PHE A 210 1.19 -15.06 -4.21
CA PHE A 210 -0.08 -15.79 -4.21
C PHE A 210 -0.13 -16.85 -3.13
N SER A 211 -1.35 -17.26 -2.77
CA SER A 211 -1.64 -18.33 -1.82
C SER A 211 -2.90 -19.10 -2.25
N GLU A 212 -3.00 -20.35 -1.89
CA GLU A 212 -4.21 -21.17 -2.07
C GLU A 212 -5.10 -21.15 -0.82
N ASP A 213 -4.52 -20.87 0.36
CA ASP A 213 -5.14 -21.01 1.68
C ASP A 213 -5.07 -19.77 2.58
N LEU A 214 -4.47 -18.66 2.13
CA LEU A 214 -4.20 -17.42 2.89
C LEU A 214 -3.10 -17.55 3.96
N LEU A 215 -2.56 -18.72 4.21
CA LEU A 215 -1.54 -18.97 5.22
C LEU A 215 -0.15 -19.16 4.61
N HIS A 216 -0.06 -19.87 3.49
CA HIS A 216 1.18 -20.18 2.80
C HIS A 216 1.30 -19.34 1.52
N TRP A 217 2.28 -18.43 1.50
CA TRP A 217 2.47 -17.47 0.42
C TRP A 217 3.73 -17.76 -0.38
N THR A 218 3.64 -17.58 -1.69
CA THR A 218 4.74 -17.79 -2.64
C THR A 218 4.90 -16.56 -3.52
N GLU A 219 6.13 -16.11 -3.72
CA GLU A 219 6.44 -15.05 -4.68
C GLU A 219 6.05 -15.48 -6.10
N ALA A 220 5.26 -14.66 -6.78
CA ALA A 220 4.79 -14.95 -8.13
C ALA A 220 5.84 -14.65 -9.21
N LEU A 221 6.75 -13.70 -8.95
CA LEU A 221 7.78 -13.25 -9.90
C LEU A 221 9.18 -13.35 -9.26
N ASP A 222 10.21 -13.37 -10.09
CA ASP A 222 11.62 -13.28 -9.69
C ASP A 222 12.18 -11.83 -9.75
N HIS A 223 11.30 -10.88 -9.89
CA HIS A 223 11.57 -9.43 -9.94
C HIS A 223 10.39 -8.64 -9.36
N PRO A 224 10.55 -7.36 -9.01
CA PRO A 224 9.45 -6.52 -8.57
C PRO A 224 8.35 -6.40 -9.62
N VAL A 225 7.08 -6.50 -9.21
CA VAL A 225 5.93 -6.24 -10.08
C VAL A 225 5.80 -4.75 -10.39
N LEU A 226 6.23 -3.90 -9.47
CA LEU A 226 6.26 -2.44 -9.65
C LEU A 226 7.57 -1.88 -9.08
N ALA A 227 8.47 -1.52 -9.99
CA ALA A 227 9.78 -0.96 -9.65
C ALA A 227 9.72 0.55 -9.38
N SER A 228 10.69 1.07 -8.62
CA SER A 228 10.94 2.49 -8.47
C SER A 228 11.30 3.15 -9.81
N ARG A 229 11.01 4.46 -9.95
CA ARG A 229 11.22 5.20 -11.20
C ARG A 229 12.11 6.43 -10.94
N PRO A 230 13.34 6.45 -11.44
CA PRO A 230 14.22 7.62 -11.30
C PRO A 230 13.53 8.91 -11.80
N GLY A 231 13.60 9.98 -11.00
CA GLY A 231 13.02 11.28 -11.35
C GLY A 231 11.51 11.44 -11.08
N PHE A 232 10.87 10.41 -10.54
CA PHE A 232 9.46 10.47 -10.12
C PHE A 232 9.35 10.50 -8.59
N PHE A 233 8.12 10.75 -8.08
CA PHE A 233 7.83 10.79 -6.64
C PHE A 233 8.05 9.43 -5.93
N ASP A 234 8.30 8.39 -6.66
CA ASP A 234 8.47 7.01 -6.24
C ASP A 234 9.85 6.45 -6.68
N SER A 235 10.88 7.31 -6.67
CA SER A 235 12.22 6.95 -7.14
C SER A 235 13.00 6.08 -6.15
N GLN A 236 12.68 6.10 -4.85
CA GLN A 236 13.37 5.31 -3.82
C GLN A 236 12.51 4.21 -3.22
N VAL A 237 11.22 4.47 -3.03
CA VAL A 237 10.29 3.53 -2.40
C VAL A 237 9.04 3.38 -3.24
N VAL A 238 8.56 2.14 -3.36
CA VAL A 238 7.25 1.78 -3.94
C VAL A 238 6.60 0.78 -3.00
N GLU A 239 5.66 1.25 -2.19
CA GLU A 239 5.08 0.48 -1.09
C GLU A 239 3.55 0.41 -1.19
N PRO A 240 2.94 -0.80 -1.11
CA PRO A 240 1.49 -0.92 -1.11
C PRO A 240 0.84 -0.10 0.01
N GLY A 241 -0.26 0.54 -0.31
CA GLY A 241 -1.13 1.21 0.66
C GLY A 241 -2.18 0.25 1.24
N PRO A 242 -3.47 0.62 1.22
CA PRO A 242 -4.57 -0.25 1.68
C PRO A 242 -4.79 -1.43 0.74
N SER A 243 -5.60 -2.38 1.17
CA SER A 243 -6.07 -3.47 0.30
C SER A 243 -6.63 -2.93 -1.03
N PRO A 244 -6.32 -3.58 -2.17
CA PRO A 244 -6.79 -3.15 -3.48
C PRO A 244 -8.31 -3.11 -3.61
N VAL A 245 -8.79 -2.33 -4.56
CA VAL A 245 -10.20 -2.29 -4.95
C VAL A 245 -10.35 -2.96 -6.31
N ILE A 246 -11.26 -3.93 -6.42
CA ILE A 246 -11.60 -4.52 -7.70
C ILE A 246 -12.56 -3.59 -8.43
N THR A 247 -12.18 -3.20 -9.63
CA THR A 247 -12.98 -2.36 -10.53
C THR A 247 -13.31 -3.13 -11.82
N LYS A 248 -14.13 -2.54 -12.68
CA LYS A 248 -14.40 -3.12 -14.01
C LYS A 248 -13.13 -3.09 -14.90
N GLU A 249 -12.26 -2.12 -14.66
CA GLU A 249 -11.01 -1.93 -15.41
C GLU A 249 -9.87 -2.86 -14.94
N GLY A 250 -9.89 -3.32 -13.68
CA GLY A 250 -8.84 -4.15 -13.12
C GLY A 250 -8.73 -4.08 -11.60
N ILE A 251 -7.56 -4.48 -11.09
CA ILE A 251 -7.21 -4.41 -9.67
C ILE A 251 -6.57 -3.04 -9.44
N PHE A 252 -7.28 -2.16 -8.77
CA PHE A 252 -6.83 -0.82 -8.47
C PHE A 252 -6.16 -0.78 -7.08
N LEU A 253 -4.88 -0.42 -7.04
CA LEU A 253 -4.11 -0.31 -5.80
C LEU A 253 -3.61 1.12 -5.60
N ILE A 254 -3.90 1.69 -4.43
CA ILE A 254 -3.24 2.87 -3.92
C ILE A 254 -1.88 2.44 -3.36
N TYR A 255 -0.81 3.15 -3.69
CA TYR A 255 0.51 2.90 -3.15
C TYR A 255 1.19 4.20 -2.70
N ASN A 256 2.17 4.08 -1.84
CA ASN A 256 2.98 5.19 -1.37
C ASN A 256 4.37 5.10 -1.99
N GLY A 257 4.85 6.21 -2.50
CA GLY A 257 6.18 6.34 -3.06
C GLY A 257 7.00 7.34 -2.28
N ALA A 258 8.31 7.16 -2.22
CA ALA A 258 9.25 8.17 -1.71
C ALA A 258 10.21 8.60 -2.81
N ASP A 259 10.48 9.89 -2.87
CA ASP A 259 11.45 10.48 -3.77
C ASP A 259 12.89 10.43 -3.22
N ASP A 260 13.84 11.03 -3.92
CA ASP A 260 15.26 11.06 -3.54
C ASP A 260 15.54 11.81 -2.21
N LYS A 261 14.57 12.60 -1.73
CA LYS A 261 14.63 13.30 -0.44
C LYS A 261 13.88 12.54 0.65
N LEU A 262 13.36 11.34 0.33
CA LEU A 262 12.49 10.54 1.19
C LEU A 262 11.20 11.27 1.58
N ALA A 263 10.70 12.17 0.72
CA ALA A 263 9.37 12.72 0.87
C ALA A 263 8.33 11.70 0.35
N TYR A 264 7.46 11.23 1.25
CA TYR A 264 6.46 10.23 0.91
C TYR A 264 5.18 10.87 0.39
N SER A 265 4.73 10.39 -0.75
CA SER A 265 3.50 10.80 -1.42
C SER A 265 2.74 9.60 -1.94
N THR A 266 1.44 9.75 -2.13
CA THR A 266 0.56 8.65 -2.54
C THR A 266 0.26 8.71 -4.03
N GLY A 267 0.39 7.58 -4.71
CA GLY A 267 -0.01 7.36 -6.09
C GLY A 267 -0.96 6.18 -6.23
N TRP A 268 -1.20 5.74 -7.45
CA TRP A 268 -2.01 4.58 -7.75
C TRP A 268 -1.42 3.77 -8.91
N VAL A 269 -1.77 2.48 -8.94
CA VAL A 269 -1.47 1.56 -10.02
C VAL A 269 -2.71 0.71 -10.31
N LEU A 270 -2.91 0.37 -11.58
CA LEU A 270 -3.94 -0.54 -12.06
C LEU A 270 -3.28 -1.79 -12.62
N PHE A 271 -3.64 -2.94 -12.08
CA PHE A 271 -3.23 -4.24 -12.61
C PHE A 271 -4.38 -4.90 -13.38
N ASP A 272 -4.03 -5.82 -14.25
CA ASP A 272 -5.01 -6.60 -15.02
C ASP A 272 -5.86 -7.47 -14.08
N LYS A 273 -7.17 -7.50 -14.33
CA LYS A 273 -8.12 -8.25 -13.50
C LYS A 273 -7.91 -9.77 -13.54
N LYS A 274 -7.35 -10.28 -14.64
CA LYS A 274 -7.11 -11.73 -14.83
C LYS A 274 -5.67 -12.13 -14.56
N ASP A 275 -4.75 -11.16 -14.59
CA ASP A 275 -3.34 -11.36 -14.35
C ASP A 275 -2.81 -10.30 -13.36
N PRO A 276 -2.82 -10.59 -12.05
CA PRO A 276 -2.34 -9.65 -11.02
C PRO A 276 -0.86 -9.25 -11.13
N THR A 277 -0.10 -9.90 -12.01
CA THR A 277 1.31 -9.55 -12.26
C THR A 277 1.48 -8.51 -13.36
N LYS A 278 0.41 -8.19 -14.13
CA LYS A 278 0.46 -7.31 -15.28
C LYS A 278 -0.02 -5.90 -14.95
N VAL A 279 0.88 -4.94 -15.02
CA VAL A 279 0.55 -3.50 -14.88
C VAL A 279 -0.12 -2.98 -16.15
N LEU A 280 -1.28 -2.35 -16.00
CA LEU A 280 -2.02 -1.68 -17.10
C LEU A 280 -1.78 -0.18 -17.12
N ALA A 281 -1.70 0.45 -15.94
CA ALA A 281 -1.47 1.88 -15.80
C ALA A 281 -0.89 2.22 -14.41
N ARG A 282 -0.19 3.34 -14.32
CA ARG A 282 0.41 3.86 -13.09
C ARG A 282 0.39 5.38 -13.12
N SER A 283 0.10 6.04 -11.99
CA SER A 283 0.14 7.51 -11.92
C SER A 283 1.58 8.03 -12.05
N ASP A 284 1.77 9.06 -12.86
CA ASP A 284 3.07 9.75 -13.00
C ASP A 284 3.27 10.81 -11.92
N LYS A 285 2.17 11.36 -11.44
CA LYS A 285 2.17 12.36 -10.37
C LYS A 285 1.46 11.79 -9.15
N PRO A 286 1.85 12.19 -7.94
CA PRO A 286 1.11 11.82 -6.75
C PRO A 286 -0.29 12.44 -6.77
N VAL A 287 -1.25 11.71 -6.21
CA VAL A 287 -2.63 12.21 -5.98
C VAL A 287 -2.77 12.89 -4.64
N PHE A 288 -1.82 12.64 -3.72
CA PHE A 288 -1.79 13.20 -2.38
C PHE A 288 -0.35 13.32 -1.87
N SER A 289 0.03 14.51 -1.36
CA SER A 289 1.39 14.83 -0.92
C SER A 289 1.36 15.65 0.37
N PRO A 290 2.44 15.71 1.17
CA PRO A 290 2.49 16.52 2.38
C PRO A 290 2.29 18.02 2.10
N GLU A 291 1.32 18.63 2.77
CA GLU A 291 1.02 20.07 2.64
C GLU A 291 0.95 20.77 3.99
N LEU A 292 0.32 20.14 4.98
CA LEU A 292 0.11 20.72 6.31
C LEU A 292 1.38 20.60 7.17
N GLU A 293 1.55 21.48 8.13
CA GLU A 293 2.75 21.51 8.98
C GLU A 293 2.97 20.19 9.72
N TRP A 294 1.92 19.59 10.27
CA TRP A 294 2.00 18.31 10.97
C TRP A 294 2.24 17.10 10.04
N GLU A 295 2.14 17.29 8.72
CA GLU A 295 2.54 16.30 7.72
C GLU A 295 4.03 16.40 7.36
N LYS A 296 4.65 17.51 7.74
CA LYS A 296 6.06 17.83 7.44
C LYS A 296 6.98 17.68 8.63
N VAL A 297 6.43 17.73 9.86
CA VAL A 297 7.20 17.73 11.10
C VAL A 297 6.77 16.58 12.02
N GLY A 298 7.68 15.65 12.28
CA GLY A 298 7.49 14.49 13.15
C GLY A 298 8.75 13.66 13.28
N GLN A 299 8.62 12.35 13.45
CA GLN A 299 9.77 11.44 13.54
C GLN A 299 10.46 11.30 12.16
N VAL A 300 9.67 11.21 11.09
CA VAL A 300 10.13 11.25 9.70
C VAL A 300 9.45 12.43 9.01
N PRO A 301 10.19 13.42 8.52
CA PRO A 301 9.59 14.60 7.93
C PRO A 301 9.01 14.34 6.54
N ASN A 302 8.00 15.14 6.14
CA ASN A 302 7.40 15.10 4.80
C ASN A 302 6.79 13.74 4.43
N VAL A 303 5.93 13.20 5.30
CA VAL A 303 5.26 11.92 5.06
C VAL A 303 3.74 12.09 5.04
N VAL A 304 3.13 11.61 3.97
CA VAL A 304 1.74 11.12 3.94
C VAL A 304 1.77 9.68 3.43
N PHE A 305 1.30 8.76 4.26
CA PHE A 305 1.33 7.33 4.01
C PHE A 305 -0.07 6.74 4.14
N VAL A 306 -0.77 6.59 3.00
CA VAL A 306 -2.15 6.08 2.99
C VAL A 306 -2.15 4.57 3.13
N GLU A 307 -2.82 4.07 4.18
CA GLU A 307 -2.87 2.65 4.50
C GLU A 307 -4.29 2.16 4.81
N GLY A 308 -5.22 3.07 5.07
CA GLY A 308 -6.65 2.79 5.23
C GLY A 308 -7.49 3.40 4.12
N ALA A 309 -8.42 2.63 3.55
CA ALA A 309 -9.40 3.12 2.59
C ALA A 309 -10.77 2.47 2.84
N VAL A 310 -11.79 3.29 3.03
CA VAL A 310 -13.16 2.82 3.30
C VAL A 310 -14.14 3.56 2.40
N ARG A 311 -14.97 2.81 1.67
CA ARG A 311 -16.08 3.41 0.94
C ARG A 311 -17.24 3.71 1.91
N ASP A 312 -17.64 4.97 1.97
CA ASP A 312 -18.72 5.48 2.81
C ASP A 312 -19.79 6.14 1.92
N GLY A 313 -20.75 5.33 1.46
CA GLY A 313 -21.77 5.77 0.53
C GLY A 313 -21.20 6.26 -0.81
N LYS A 314 -21.34 7.55 -1.09
CA LYS A 314 -20.88 8.22 -2.33
C LYS A 314 -19.46 8.79 -2.23
N ARG A 315 -18.75 8.52 -1.14
CA ARG A 315 -17.38 8.99 -0.93
C ARG A 315 -16.46 7.86 -0.49
N TRP A 316 -15.16 8.08 -0.67
CA TRP A 316 -14.09 7.34 -0.02
C TRP A 316 -13.52 8.15 1.13
N LEU A 317 -13.18 7.47 2.21
CA LEU A 317 -12.35 7.98 3.29
C LEU A 317 -11.01 7.29 3.21
N PHE A 318 -9.93 8.09 3.18
CA PHE A 318 -8.55 7.63 3.14
C PHE A 318 -7.84 8.05 4.41
N TYR A 319 -7.39 7.06 5.17
CA TYR A 319 -6.68 7.27 6.42
C TYR A 319 -5.18 7.13 6.16
N TYR A 320 -4.42 8.05 6.69
CA TYR A 320 -2.98 8.12 6.43
C TYR A 320 -2.17 8.41 7.68
N GLY A 321 -1.01 7.76 7.78
CA GLY A 321 0.06 8.13 8.69
C GLY A 321 0.75 9.39 8.18
N SER A 322 1.17 10.24 9.10
CA SER A 322 1.80 11.50 8.76
C SER A 322 3.00 11.75 9.65
N ALA A 323 4.14 12.07 9.01
CA ALA A 323 5.42 12.36 9.64
C ALA A 323 5.83 11.32 10.70
N ASP A 324 5.36 10.05 10.56
CA ASP A 324 5.50 8.92 11.50
C ASP A 324 5.09 9.27 12.94
N LYS A 325 4.07 10.10 13.08
CA LYS A 325 3.65 10.61 14.39
C LYS A 325 2.14 10.75 14.53
N TYR A 326 1.42 11.02 13.44
CA TYR A 326 0.02 11.41 13.48
C TYR A 326 -0.82 10.60 12.50
N ILE A 327 -2.13 10.57 12.71
CA ILE A 327 -3.10 10.04 11.75
C ILE A 327 -3.99 11.15 11.25
N GLY A 328 -4.14 11.22 9.92
CA GLY A 328 -5.06 12.10 9.25
C GLY A 328 -6.12 11.36 8.45
N VAL A 329 -7.11 12.09 7.94
CA VAL A 329 -8.13 11.58 7.04
C VAL A 329 -8.40 12.54 5.89
N ALA A 330 -8.43 11.97 4.68
CA ALA A 330 -8.82 12.65 3.45
C ALA A 330 -10.06 11.98 2.86
N THR A 331 -10.71 12.66 1.92
CA THR A 331 -11.89 12.13 1.22
C THR A 331 -11.78 12.37 -0.27
N ALA A 332 -12.47 11.53 -1.05
CA ALA A 332 -12.76 11.81 -2.46
C ALA A 332 -14.15 11.26 -2.83
N PRO A 333 -14.85 11.86 -3.80
CA PRO A 333 -16.07 11.31 -4.36
C PRO A 333 -15.80 9.92 -4.96
N ALA A 334 -16.69 8.94 -4.67
CA ALA A 334 -16.67 7.65 -5.35
C ALA A 334 -17.21 7.81 -6.79
N ARG A 335 -16.57 7.16 -7.75
CA ARG A 335 -16.97 7.11 -9.16
C ARG A 335 -17.51 5.74 -9.53
#